data_14d049d4aa06a81d0795f02a64dd5928
#
_entry.id   14d049d4aa06a81d0795f02a64dd5928
#
_cell.length_a   1.000
_cell.length_b   1.000
_cell.length_c   1.000
_cell.angle_alpha   90.00
_cell.angle_beta   90.00
_cell.angle_gamma   90.00
#
_symmetry.space_group_name_H-M   'P 1'
#
loop_
_entity.id
_entity.type
_entity.pdbx_description
1 polymer ?
#
loop_
_entity_poly.entity_id
_entity_poly.type
_entity_poly.pdbx_seq_one_letter_code
_entity_poly.pdbx_strand_id
1 'polypeptide(L)'
;MWNNKIKYLFIALLTASTANAQDQLTFPEIADSLKENAFSVVRLYEKDFKYQSDVSGEEKTTTIVTILNSKGDNDAAFGCYTDPFHELKDFSGAIYDASGHLIRKIKQSELKSTEFSMNLASDDKNYFFSPTLASYPVTIKYEWVIKDKKGLLGLPVFWPQDSYNQSVEEATYRLYAPANAEFLYKAINMNAQSEKKSGKEGAYQEWKLKNIKAIEDEPYSRSLSTLVPILYITPKNFTYDKTHGNLSNWKSFGDWEYGLLKDRDILPDACKQTLAEITKDCKTDYDKVKAVYDYLAKTTRYVSIQLGIGGYQPMTAEEVAKTGFGDCKALSNYAKAMLKELGISSTYTVISTIYPKLFKDFPNFSQLDHVILQVPLKENTLWLECTNPDYPLGYVHSNIAGHEAILIKETGGEVFKLPAYKDSLNTESHTATISLTEEGSATAKVTRTSNLIQYEQISEITKLPPVKQIDYLREDIQLPQARVNNVTYKEEKTAKPSIVLNYNINCEKYGNKTGNRLFVPINVFRRGPSKLANKKRIHPIYINYGYLDSDTITLEIPKNYIVESLPKLPVIDKKFGKFNASIDVNGDKIVIVNKLFFRSGEYETKAYPEFAAFCKEVSNAYASKIILKKKAE
;
A
#
# COMPACT_ATOMS: atom_id res chain seq x y z
N MET A 1 -99.52 34.15 -0.34
CA MET A 1 -98.82 34.84 0.73
C MET A 1 -97.45 34.15 0.96
N TRP A 2 -96.44 34.81 0.76
CA TRP A 2 -95.09 34.31 0.58
C TRP A 2 -94.42 34.01 1.90
N ASN A 3 -93.73 32.84 2.00
CA ASN A 3 -92.80 32.55 3.06
C ASN A 3 -91.45 32.19 2.47
N ASN A 4 -90.52 33.11 2.58
CA ASN A 4 -89.08 32.94 2.26
C ASN A 4 -88.37 32.21 3.41
N LYS A 5 -87.85 31.03 3.15
CA LYS A 5 -86.83 30.37 4.03
C LYS A 5 -85.45 30.52 3.41
N ILE A 6 -84.64 31.34 4.03
CA ILE A 6 -83.23 31.49 3.75
C ILE A 6 -82.46 30.27 4.34
N LYS A 7 -81.85 29.47 3.46
CA LYS A 7 -80.95 28.39 3.88
C LYS A 7 -79.53 28.96 3.96
N TYR A 8 -79.00 29.01 5.16
CA TYR A 8 -77.55 29.27 5.35
C TYR A 8 -76.73 28.04 4.94
N LEU A 9 -75.92 28.19 3.90
CA LEU A 9 -74.96 27.20 3.46
C LEU A 9 -73.67 27.46 4.22
N PHE A 10 -73.39 26.64 5.24
CA PHE A 10 -72.02 26.63 5.87
C PHE A 10 -71.10 25.90 4.95
N ILE A 11 -70.18 26.68 4.27
CA ILE A 11 -69.02 26.15 3.59
C ILE A 11 -67.94 25.94 4.65
N ALA A 12 -67.77 24.68 5.11
CA ALA A 12 -66.60 24.29 5.88
C ALA A 12 -65.37 24.24 4.94
N LEU A 13 -64.52 25.26 4.98
CA LEU A 13 -63.18 25.18 4.40
C LEU A 13 -62.39 24.13 5.22
N LEU A 14 -62.29 22.92 4.69
CA LEU A 14 -61.24 21.97 5.08
C LEU A 14 -59.91 22.49 4.50
N THR A 15 -59.13 23.22 5.28
CA THR A 15 -57.72 23.42 5.03
C THR A 15 -57.04 22.09 5.25
N ALA A 16 -56.83 21.31 4.19
CA ALA A 16 -55.92 20.21 4.19
C ALA A 16 -54.50 20.81 4.35
N SER A 17 -54.04 20.87 5.59
CA SER A 17 -52.61 21.01 5.87
C SER A 17 -51.94 19.75 5.35
N THR A 18 -51.41 19.83 4.14
CA THR A 18 -50.38 18.90 3.70
C THR A 18 -49.17 19.10 4.62
N ALA A 19 -49.15 18.37 5.72
CA ALA A 19 -47.90 18.18 6.44
C ALA A 19 -46.94 17.54 5.43
N ASN A 20 -46.05 18.34 4.88
CA ASN A 20 -44.84 17.81 4.30
C ASN A 20 -44.19 17.00 5.43
N ALA A 21 -44.31 15.68 5.40
CA ALA A 21 -43.48 14.80 6.16
C ALA A 21 -42.07 15.08 5.65
N GLN A 22 -41.35 15.99 6.29
CA GLN A 22 -39.94 16.23 6.07
C GLN A 22 -39.28 14.89 6.35
N ASP A 23 -38.53 14.35 5.36
CA ASP A 23 -37.79 13.09 5.52
C ASP A 23 -36.85 13.24 6.72
N GLN A 24 -37.28 12.82 7.89
CA GLN A 24 -36.50 12.87 9.12
C GLN A 24 -35.87 11.51 9.34
N LEU A 25 -34.54 11.49 9.39
CA LEU A 25 -33.79 10.30 9.74
C LEU A 25 -33.62 10.24 11.26
N THR A 26 -34.34 9.35 11.92
CA THR A 26 -34.31 9.21 13.38
C THR A 26 -33.44 8.02 13.76
N PHE A 27 -32.34 8.26 14.46
CA PHE A 27 -31.50 7.24 15.08
C PHE A 27 -31.48 7.42 16.60
N PRO A 28 -31.31 6.31 17.35
CA PRO A 28 -30.94 6.39 18.76
C PRO A 28 -29.66 7.22 18.94
N GLU A 29 -29.46 7.76 20.12
CA GLU A 29 -28.18 8.41 20.45
C GLU A 29 -27.03 7.41 20.30
N ILE A 30 -25.90 7.86 19.73
CA ILE A 30 -24.70 7.03 19.58
C ILE A 30 -24.15 6.71 20.96
N ALA A 31 -23.96 5.44 21.27
CA ALA A 31 -23.37 5.00 22.53
C ALA A 31 -21.96 5.60 22.71
N ASP A 32 -21.62 6.03 23.91
CA ASP A 32 -20.31 6.67 24.19
C ASP A 32 -19.14 5.74 23.85
N SER A 33 -19.31 4.43 24.00
CA SER A 33 -18.30 3.45 23.62
C SER A 33 -17.98 3.40 22.11
N LEU A 34 -18.89 3.90 21.26
CA LEU A 34 -18.69 4.02 19.80
C LEU A 34 -18.14 5.39 19.41
N LYS A 35 -18.26 6.40 20.28
CA LYS A 35 -17.64 7.71 20.08
C LYS A 35 -16.17 7.73 20.54
N GLU A 36 -15.77 6.78 21.39
CA GLU A 36 -14.41 6.67 21.91
C GLU A 36 -13.41 6.45 20.77
N ASN A 37 -12.46 7.38 20.60
CA ASN A 37 -11.44 7.39 19.53
C ASN A 37 -12.01 7.42 18.11
N ALA A 38 -13.31 7.70 17.91
CA ALA A 38 -13.94 7.74 16.60
C ALA A 38 -13.97 9.16 16.02
N PHE A 39 -13.75 9.27 14.72
CA PHE A 39 -13.98 10.46 13.91
C PHE A 39 -15.29 10.35 13.14
N SER A 40 -15.71 9.09 12.89
CA SER A 40 -16.99 8.74 12.27
C SER A 40 -17.59 7.48 12.89
N VAL A 41 -18.91 7.30 12.72
CA VAL A 41 -19.67 6.12 13.15
C VAL A 41 -20.52 5.62 12.00
N VAL A 42 -20.27 4.41 11.54
CA VAL A 42 -21.18 3.70 10.64
C VAL A 42 -22.40 3.26 11.43
N ARG A 43 -23.51 4.00 11.29
CA ARG A 43 -24.76 3.73 11.99
C ARG A 43 -25.44 2.48 11.45
N LEU A 44 -25.34 2.31 10.13
CA LEU A 44 -25.89 1.17 9.41
C LEU A 44 -25.02 0.87 8.18
N TYR A 45 -24.69 -0.40 8.03
CA TYR A 45 -24.12 -0.93 6.80
C TYR A 45 -24.93 -2.18 6.43
N GLU A 46 -25.75 -2.11 5.40
CA GLU A 46 -26.49 -3.25 4.87
C GLU A 46 -26.04 -3.55 3.45
N LYS A 47 -25.72 -4.82 3.20
CA LYS A 47 -25.36 -5.32 1.89
C LYS A 47 -26.16 -6.58 1.59
N ASP A 48 -27.02 -6.51 0.60
CA ASP A 48 -27.80 -7.62 0.09
C ASP A 48 -27.21 -8.04 -1.25
N PHE A 49 -26.82 -9.30 -1.39
CA PHE A 49 -26.37 -9.85 -2.65
C PHE A 49 -27.28 -10.97 -3.13
N LYS A 50 -27.83 -10.80 -4.33
CA LYS A 50 -28.67 -11.80 -5.01
C LYS A 50 -27.83 -12.50 -6.08
N TYR A 51 -27.35 -13.71 -5.77
CA TYR A 51 -26.69 -14.57 -6.74
C TYR A 51 -27.73 -15.20 -7.65
N GLN A 52 -27.73 -14.83 -8.92
CA GLN A 52 -28.71 -15.31 -9.91
C GLN A 52 -28.16 -16.52 -10.69
N SER A 53 -26.87 -16.47 -11.05
CA SER A 53 -26.14 -17.53 -11.74
C SER A 53 -24.63 -17.30 -11.60
N ASP A 54 -23.81 -18.18 -12.14
CA ASP A 54 -22.34 -18.04 -12.21
C ASP A 54 -21.85 -16.88 -13.10
N VAL A 55 -22.76 -16.23 -13.82
CA VAL A 55 -22.47 -15.08 -14.69
C VAL A 55 -23.19 -13.79 -14.27
N SER A 56 -24.05 -13.85 -13.26
CA SER A 56 -24.84 -12.66 -12.89
C SER A 56 -25.27 -12.63 -11.42
N GLY A 57 -25.27 -11.43 -10.89
CA GLY A 57 -25.75 -11.10 -9.55
C GLY A 57 -26.21 -9.66 -9.46
N GLU A 58 -26.77 -9.30 -8.32
CA GLU A 58 -27.15 -7.93 -7.99
C GLU A 58 -26.80 -7.64 -6.53
N GLU A 59 -25.97 -6.64 -6.33
CA GLU A 59 -25.64 -6.08 -5.02
C GLU A 59 -26.50 -4.85 -4.77
N LYS A 60 -27.20 -4.81 -3.63
CA LYS A 60 -27.79 -3.58 -3.11
C LYS A 60 -27.12 -3.25 -1.79
N THR A 61 -26.54 -2.05 -1.69
CA THR A 61 -25.87 -1.59 -0.47
C THR A 61 -26.51 -0.31 0.04
N THR A 62 -26.70 -0.24 1.36
CA THR A 62 -27.11 0.95 2.10
C THR A 62 -26.08 1.24 3.16
N THR A 63 -25.55 2.47 3.18
CA THR A 63 -24.67 2.94 4.25
C THR A 63 -25.22 4.20 4.87
N ILE A 64 -25.12 4.30 6.20
CA ILE A 64 -25.44 5.50 6.96
C ILE A 64 -24.30 5.77 7.91
N VAL A 65 -23.61 6.90 7.70
CA VAL A 65 -22.42 7.26 8.45
C VAL A 65 -22.62 8.62 9.10
N THR A 66 -22.37 8.71 10.40
CA THR A 66 -22.35 9.98 11.13
C THR A 66 -20.90 10.43 11.28
N ILE A 67 -20.58 11.60 10.74
CA ILE A 67 -19.26 12.26 10.85
C ILE A 67 -19.29 13.10 12.11
N LEU A 68 -18.39 12.81 13.07
CA LEU A 68 -18.36 13.45 14.37
C LEU A 68 -17.56 14.75 14.39
N ASN A 69 -16.55 14.86 13.53
CA ASN A 69 -15.68 16.03 13.42
C ASN A 69 -14.93 16.02 12.08
N SER A 70 -14.20 17.09 11.75
CA SER A 70 -13.52 17.29 10.48
C SER A 70 -12.43 16.25 10.14
N LYS A 71 -11.92 15.49 11.12
CA LYS A 71 -10.96 14.41 10.83
C LYS A 71 -11.62 13.22 10.15
N GLY A 72 -12.95 13.07 10.28
CA GLY A 72 -13.75 12.04 9.63
C GLY A 72 -14.29 12.42 8.24
N ASP A 73 -13.94 13.59 7.67
CA ASP A 73 -14.51 14.09 6.40
C ASP A 73 -14.33 13.11 5.24
N ASN A 74 -13.23 12.34 5.23
CA ASN A 74 -13.00 11.33 4.20
C ASN A 74 -14.04 10.20 4.22
N ASP A 75 -14.58 9.88 5.39
CA ASP A 75 -15.60 8.81 5.55
C ASP A 75 -16.99 9.26 5.06
N ALA A 76 -17.12 10.55 4.71
CA ALA A 76 -18.32 11.11 4.07
C ALA A 76 -18.36 10.86 2.56
N ALA A 77 -17.25 10.45 1.95
CA ALA A 77 -17.16 10.26 0.52
C ALA A 77 -17.86 8.97 0.07
N PHE A 78 -18.48 9.02 -1.10
CA PHE A 78 -18.93 7.84 -1.83
C PHE A 78 -17.90 7.51 -2.91
N GLY A 79 -17.63 6.22 -3.10
CA GLY A 79 -16.82 5.69 -4.19
C GLY A 79 -17.41 4.39 -4.72
N CYS A 80 -17.47 4.24 -6.04
CA CYS A 80 -17.95 3.03 -6.69
C CYS A 80 -17.15 2.76 -7.95
N TYR A 81 -16.53 1.57 -8.02
CA TYR A 81 -15.85 1.06 -9.20
C TYR A 81 -16.82 0.33 -10.10
N THR A 82 -16.71 0.55 -11.40
CA THR A 82 -17.49 -0.14 -12.45
C THR A 82 -16.60 -0.48 -13.63
N ASP A 83 -16.97 -1.57 -14.32
CA ASP A 83 -16.30 -2.09 -15.51
C ASP A 83 -17.33 -2.80 -16.40
N PRO A 84 -16.98 -3.46 -17.51
CA PRO A 84 -17.92 -4.21 -18.34
C PRO A 84 -18.63 -5.37 -17.63
N PHE A 85 -18.15 -5.81 -16.46
CA PHE A 85 -18.74 -6.87 -15.64
C PHE A 85 -19.59 -6.32 -14.49
N HIS A 86 -19.33 -5.08 -14.02
CA HIS A 86 -19.96 -4.44 -12.86
C HIS A 86 -20.57 -3.09 -13.26
N GLU A 87 -21.88 -2.98 -13.27
CA GLU A 87 -22.63 -1.79 -13.68
C GLU A 87 -23.32 -1.11 -12.49
N LEU A 88 -23.05 0.19 -12.26
CA LEU A 88 -23.84 1.00 -11.34
C LEU A 88 -25.22 1.28 -11.95
N LYS A 89 -26.22 0.56 -11.45
CA LYS A 89 -27.59 0.62 -11.95
C LYS A 89 -28.41 1.75 -11.34
N ASP A 90 -28.21 2.00 -10.05
CA ASP A 90 -28.93 3.01 -9.30
C ASP A 90 -28.05 3.58 -8.18
N PHE A 91 -28.28 4.85 -7.86
CA PHE A 91 -27.61 5.55 -6.77
C PHE A 91 -28.49 6.67 -6.24
N SER A 92 -28.56 6.79 -4.93
CA SER A 92 -29.11 7.94 -4.23
C SER A 92 -28.32 8.24 -2.96
N GLY A 93 -28.25 9.52 -2.59
CA GLY A 93 -27.66 9.95 -1.34
C GLY A 93 -28.45 11.05 -0.66
N ALA A 94 -28.24 11.22 0.64
CA ALA A 94 -28.85 12.28 1.43
C ALA A 94 -27.94 12.69 2.59
N ILE A 95 -27.94 13.98 2.91
CA ILE A 95 -27.19 14.57 4.03
C ILE A 95 -28.20 15.12 5.04
N TYR A 96 -27.97 14.81 6.32
CA TYR A 96 -28.84 15.19 7.43
C TYR A 96 -28.03 15.94 8.50
N ASP A 97 -28.67 16.90 9.15
CA ASP A 97 -28.09 17.62 10.30
C ASP A 97 -28.03 16.76 11.58
N ALA A 98 -27.51 17.34 12.65
CA ALA A 98 -27.40 16.69 13.95
C ALA A 98 -28.76 16.24 14.55
N SER A 99 -29.86 16.86 14.13
CA SER A 99 -31.24 16.55 14.57
C SER A 99 -31.94 15.57 13.63
N GLY A 100 -31.26 15.11 12.56
CA GLY A 100 -31.80 14.21 11.56
C GLY A 100 -32.68 14.88 10.51
N HIS A 101 -32.71 16.21 10.41
CA HIS A 101 -33.42 16.89 9.35
C HIS A 101 -32.61 16.83 8.05
N LEU A 102 -33.31 16.60 6.94
CA LEU A 102 -32.72 16.55 5.61
C LEU A 102 -32.17 17.91 5.19
N ILE A 103 -30.84 17.98 4.97
CA ILE A 103 -30.15 19.16 4.41
C ILE A 103 -30.16 19.10 2.88
N ARG A 104 -29.82 17.93 2.29
CA ARG A 104 -29.63 17.80 0.85
C ARG A 104 -29.85 16.38 0.37
N LYS A 105 -30.48 16.21 -0.80
CA LYS A 105 -30.48 14.95 -1.57
C LYS A 105 -29.37 14.98 -2.61
N ILE A 106 -28.77 13.84 -2.88
CA ILE A 106 -27.69 13.65 -3.86
C ILE A 106 -28.20 12.68 -4.91
N LYS A 107 -28.11 13.06 -6.18
CA LYS A 107 -28.58 12.26 -7.32
C LYS A 107 -27.39 11.59 -8.02
N GLN A 108 -27.65 10.50 -8.73
CA GLN A 108 -26.61 9.81 -9.54
C GLN A 108 -25.94 10.74 -10.56
N SER A 109 -26.67 11.72 -11.11
CA SER A 109 -26.10 12.71 -12.03
C SER A 109 -25.08 13.68 -11.43
N GLU A 110 -24.94 13.69 -10.09
CA GLU A 110 -23.95 14.50 -9.37
C GLU A 110 -22.65 13.74 -9.13
N LEU A 111 -22.62 12.43 -9.40
CA LEU A 111 -21.41 11.63 -9.31
C LEU A 111 -20.42 12.10 -10.39
N LYS A 112 -19.19 12.35 -9.97
CA LYS A 112 -18.06 12.55 -10.87
C LYS A 112 -17.50 11.20 -11.27
N SER A 113 -16.91 11.11 -12.44
CA SER A 113 -16.16 9.91 -12.85
C SER A 113 -14.76 10.29 -13.30
N THR A 114 -13.79 9.42 -13.02
CA THR A 114 -12.42 9.53 -13.57
C THR A 114 -12.32 8.65 -14.80
N GLU A 115 -11.89 9.22 -15.91
CA GLU A 115 -11.82 8.48 -17.18
C GLU A 115 -10.40 8.09 -17.61
N PHE A 116 -9.32 8.72 -17.13
CA PHE A 116 -7.97 8.40 -17.63
C PHE A 116 -6.80 8.74 -16.71
N SER A 117 -5.75 7.86 -16.77
CA SER A 117 -4.34 8.23 -16.55
C SER A 117 -3.54 7.87 -17.82
N MET A 118 -2.41 8.53 -18.08
CA MET A 118 -1.58 8.28 -19.27
C MET A 118 -1.03 6.83 -19.37
N ASN A 119 -1.04 6.08 -18.26
CA ASN A 119 -0.54 4.72 -18.16
C ASN A 119 -1.64 3.69 -17.84
N LEU A 120 -2.90 4.02 -18.13
CA LEU A 120 -4.04 3.14 -17.90
C LEU A 120 -4.91 3.11 -19.16
N ALA A 121 -5.00 1.94 -19.79
CA ALA A 121 -6.02 1.62 -20.79
C ALA A 121 -7.10 0.79 -20.10
N SER A 122 -8.22 1.40 -19.77
CA SER A 122 -9.30 0.76 -19.03
C SER A 122 -10.64 1.25 -19.54
N ASP A 123 -11.62 0.36 -19.57
CA ASP A 123 -13.05 0.66 -19.70
C ASP A 123 -13.71 0.84 -18.33
N ASP A 124 -12.91 0.85 -17.25
CA ASP A 124 -13.33 1.05 -15.88
C ASP A 124 -13.67 2.51 -15.60
N LYS A 125 -14.63 2.71 -14.72
CA LYS A 125 -15.00 4.03 -14.22
C LYS A 125 -15.07 4.01 -12.71
N ASN A 126 -14.41 4.97 -12.08
CA ASN A 126 -14.62 5.24 -10.66
C ASN A 126 -15.61 6.40 -10.53
N TYR A 127 -16.84 6.08 -10.12
CA TYR A 127 -17.80 7.10 -9.72
C TYR A 127 -17.51 7.52 -8.29
N PHE A 128 -17.50 8.83 -8.04
CA PHE A 128 -17.26 9.35 -6.71
C PHE A 128 -18.02 10.63 -6.43
N PHE A 129 -18.29 10.85 -5.13
CA PHE A 129 -18.85 12.08 -4.61
C PHE A 129 -18.22 12.38 -3.25
N SER A 130 -17.74 13.61 -3.05
CA SER A 130 -17.19 14.09 -1.78
C SER A 130 -17.94 15.35 -1.37
N PRO A 131 -18.79 15.30 -0.34
CA PRO A 131 -19.47 16.48 0.16
C PRO A 131 -18.51 17.42 0.91
N THR A 132 -18.74 18.72 0.81
CA THR A 132 -18.13 19.69 1.72
C THR A 132 -19.04 19.82 2.95
N LEU A 133 -18.51 19.52 4.14
CA LEU A 133 -19.26 19.55 5.39
C LEU A 133 -19.03 20.88 6.11
N ALA A 134 -20.11 21.55 6.51
CA ALA A 134 -20.06 22.87 7.15
C ALA A 134 -20.23 22.79 8.68
N SER A 135 -20.74 21.70 9.21
CA SER A 135 -21.02 21.52 10.66
C SER A 135 -20.95 20.05 11.06
N TYR A 136 -20.82 19.79 12.35
CA TYR A 136 -20.74 18.45 12.94
C TYR A 136 -21.59 18.36 14.22
N PRO A 137 -22.13 17.18 14.56
CA PRO A 137 -22.14 15.98 13.72
C PRO A 137 -23.09 16.14 12.52
N VAL A 138 -22.79 15.42 11.44
CA VAL A 138 -23.60 15.35 10.23
C VAL A 138 -23.73 13.89 9.82
N THR A 139 -24.92 13.47 9.36
CA THR A 139 -25.16 12.10 8.95
C THR A 139 -25.40 12.02 7.45
N ILE A 140 -24.74 11.07 6.81
CA ILE A 140 -24.83 10.85 5.37
C ILE A 140 -25.34 9.45 5.12
N LYS A 141 -26.35 9.36 4.23
CA LYS A 141 -26.91 8.10 3.75
C LYS A 141 -26.59 7.96 2.28
N TYR A 142 -26.10 6.78 1.88
CA TYR A 142 -25.99 6.36 0.49
C TYR A 142 -26.72 5.03 0.29
N GLU A 143 -27.37 4.90 -0.86
CA GLU A 143 -27.97 3.67 -1.36
C GLU A 143 -27.58 3.50 -2.82
N TRP A 144 -27.08 2.30 -3.18
CA TRP A 144 -26.74 2.01 -4.57
C TRP A 144 -26.98 0.56 -4.92
N VAL A 145 -27.08 0.31 -6.23
CA VAL A 145 -27.25 -1.01 -6.80
C VAL A 145 -26.19 -1.25 -7.86
N ILE A 146 -25.42 -2.33 -7.69
CA ILE A 146 -24.50 -2.85 -8.70
C ILE A 146 -25.09 -4.10 -9.32
N LYS A 147 -25.02 -4.18 -10.64
CA LYS A 147 -25.39 -5.39 -11.38
C LYS A 147 -24.17 -6.05 -11.96
N ASP A 148 -23.94 -7.30 -11.56
CA ASP A 148 -22.89 -8.13 -12.16
C ASP A 148 -23.43 -8.87 -13.38
N LYS A 149 -22.57 -8.96 -14.42
CA LYS A 149 -22.90 -9.60 -15.68
C LYS A 149 -21.63 -10.19 -16.33
N LYS A 150 -21.78 -11.24 -17.12
CA LYS A 150 -20.71 -11.95 -17.83
C LYS A 150 -19.72 -12.73 -16.94
N GLY A 151 -19.91 -12.76 -15.63
CA GLY A 151 -19.09 -13.58 -14.74
C GLY A 151 -18.95 -13.06 -13.32
N LEU A 152 -18.67 -13.98 -12.39
CA LEU A 152 -18.50 -13.71 -10.98
C LEU A 152 -17.25 -14.44 -10.45
N LEU A 153 -16.16 -13.73 -10.27
CA LEU A 153 -14.91 -14.26 -9.67
C LEU A 153 -14.95 -14.26 -8.14
N GLY A 154 -15.82 -13.48 -7.55
CA GLY A 154 -16.06 -13.35 -6.13
C GLY A 154 -17.36 -12.60 -5.89
N LEU A 155 -17.89 -12.70 -4.68
CA LEU A 155 -19.03 -11.90 -4.27
C LEU A 155 -18.53 -10.62 -3.61
N PRO A 156 -19.37 -9.57 -3.52
CA PRO A 156 -19.02 -8.34 -2.83
C PRO A 156 -18.51 -8.61 -1.41
N VAL A 157 -17.38 -8.01 -1.08
CA VAL A 157 -16.76 -8.18 0.24
C VAL A 157 -17.59 -7.48 1.31
N PHE A 158 -17.81 -8.14 2.43
CA PHE A 158 -18.40 -7.53 3.62
C PHE A 158 -17.27 -6.95 4.48
N TRP A 159 -17.11 -5.65 4.39
CA TRP A 159 -16.06 -4.89 5.09
C TRP A 159 -16.65 -3.57 5.63
N PRO A 160 -17.37 -3.61 6.77
CA PRO A 160 -18.12 -2.46 7.25
C PRO A 160 -17.31 -1.41 8.00
N GLN A 161 -16.03 -1.70 8.35
CA GLN A 161 -15.12 -0.79 9.02
C GLN A 161 -13.85 -0.65 8.16
N ASP A 162 -13.85 0.28 7.22
CA ASP A 162 -12.81 0.42 6.20
C ASP A 162 -11.83 1.58 6.47
N SER A 163 -12.04 2.33 7.55
CA SER A 163 -11.21 3.45 7.99
C SER A 163 -10.74 3.32 9.44
N TYR A 164 -9.55 3.84 9.73
CA TYR A 164 -9.12 4.07 11.11
C TYR A 164 -9.99 5.13 11.77
N ASN A 165 -10.11 5.06 13.10
CA ASN A 165 -10.94 5.97 13.89
C ASN A 165 -12.42 6.00 13.45
N GLN A 166 -12.89 4.91 12.86
CA GLN A 166 -14.27 4.65 12.49
C GLN A 166 -14.83 3.53 13.38
N SER A 167 -16.00 3.70 13.97
CA SER A 167 -16.72 2.65 14.68
C SER A 167 -17.94 2.20 13.89
N VAL A 168 -18.51 1.03 14.23
CA VAL A 168 -19.69 0.50 13.54
C VAL A 168 -20.77 0.12 14.56
N GLU A 169 -21.96 0.69 14.43
CA GLU A 169 -23.11 0.38 15.29
C GLU A 169 -23.79 -0.92 14.85
N GLU A 170 -24.15 -1.02 13.58
CA GLU A 170 -24.74 -2.22 13.01
C GLU A 170 -24.28 -2.45 11.57
N ALA A 171 -23.91 -3.70 11.26
CA ALA A 171 -23.60 -4.12 9.90
C ALA A 171 -24.22 -5.48 9.60
N THR A 172 -24.80 -5.63 8.41
CA THR A 172 -25.47 -6.86 7.98
C THR A 172 -25.11 -7.16 6.53
N TYR A 173 -24.77 -8.43 6.26
CA TYR A 173 -24.64 -8.97 4.91
C TYR A 173 -25.66 -10.09 4.72
N ARG A 174 -26.43 -10.05 3.62
CA ARG A 174 -27.39 -11.09 3.25
C ARG A 174 -27.07 -11.65 1.89
N LEU A 175 -26.90 -12.97 1.81
CA LEU A 175 -26.70 -13.71 0.57
C LEU A 175 -27.95 -14.49 0.19
N TYR A 176 -28.60 -14.10 -0.88
CA TYR A 176 -29.69 -14.81 -1.53
C TYR A 176 -29.11 -15.68 -2.66
N ALA A 177 -29.24 -16.98 -2.57
CA ALA A 177 -28.72 -17.90 -3.58
C ALA A 177 -29.57 -19.16 -3.70
N PRO A 178 -29.60 -19.81 -4.89
CA PRO A 178 -30.21 -21.12 -5.06
C PRO A 178 -29.57 -22.17 -4.14
N ALA A 179 -30.35 -23.16 -3.71
CA ALA A 179 -29.88 -24.18 -2.77
C ALA A 179 -28.72 -25.05 -3.27
N ASN A 180 -28.54 -25.14 -4.57
CA ASN A 180 -27.46 -25.88 -5.24
C ASN A 180 -26.20 -25.03 -5.54
N ALA A 181 -26.21 -23.75 -5.21
CA ALA A 181 -25.02 -22.91 -5.36
C ALA A 181 -24.00 -23.22 -4.25
N GLU A 182 -22.75 -23.43 -4.64
CA GLU A 182 -21.66 -23.73 -3.71
C GLU A 182 -20.72 -22.54 -3.59
N PHE A 183 -20.47 -22.13 -2.35
CA PHE A 183 -19.56 -21.01 -2.01
C PHE A 183 -18.49 -21.44 -1.02
N LEU A 184 -17.36 -20.77 -1.10
CA LEU A 184 -16.29 -20.80 -0.11
C LEU A 184 -16.36 -19.50 0.71
N TYR A 185 -16.05 -19.59 2.01
CA TYR A 185 -16.14 -18.49 2.95
C TYR A 185 -14.82 -18.31 3.69
N LYS A 186 -14.36 -17.07 3.79
CA LYS A 186 -13.22 -16.70 4.63
C LYS A 186 -13.55 -15.48 5.48
N ALA A 187 -13.60 -15.68 6.79
CA ALA A 187 -13.80 -14.61 7.75
C ALA A 187 -12.48 -14.23 8.42
N ILE A 188 -12.28 -12.93 8.61
CA ILE A 188 -11.20 -12.34 9.39
C ILE A 188 -11.82 -11.61 10.57
N ASN A 189 -11.34 -11.86 11.77
CA ASN A 189 -11.79 -11.21 13.02
C ASN A 189 -13.31 -11.24 13.26
N MET A 190 -14.01 -12.19 12.66
CA MET A 190 -15.43 -12.44 12.87
C MET A 190 -15.77 -13.91 12.68
N ASN A 191 -16.98 -14.31 13.11
CA ASN A 191 -17.47 -15.68 12.86
C ASN A 191 -17.88 -15.84 11.39
N ALA A 192 -17.40 -16.91 10.74
CA ALA A 192 -17.78 -17.26 9.37
C ALA A 192 -19.17 -17.91 9.27
N GLN A 193 -19.77 -18.35 10.38
CA GLN A 193 -21.09 -18.99 10.37
C GLN A 193 -22.19 -17.96 10.13
N SER A 194 -23.07 -18.28 9.18
CA SER A 194 -24.28 -17.49 8.87
C SER A 194 -25.50 -18.05 9.59
N GLU A 195 -26.49 -17.20 9.79
CA GLU A 195 -27.84 -17.63 10.13
C GLU A 195 -28.65 -17.84 8.84
N LYS A 196 -29.34 -18.99 8.72
CA LYS A 196 -30.29 -19.22 7.61
C LYS A 196 -31.63 -18.63 7.98
N LYS A 197 -32.15 -17.76 7.12
CA LYS A 197 -33.44 -17.06 7.31
C LYS A 197 -34.27 -17.13 6.04
N SER A 198 -35.53 -16.77 6.17
CA SER A 198 -36.45 -16.63 5.06
C SER A 198 -37.16 -15.28 5.14
N GLY A 199 -37.25 -14.58 4.03
CA GLY A 199 -37.91 -13.29 3.88
C GLY A 199 -38.84 -13.24 2.69
N LYS A 200 -39.33 -12.07 2.35
CA LYS A 200 -40.21 -11.86 1.19
C LYS A 200 -39.58 -12.26 -0.15
N GLU A 201 -38.25 -12.15 -0.25
CA GLU A 201 -37.48 -12.44 -1.45
C GLU A 201 -36.92 -13.88 -1.50
N GLY A 202 -37.26 -14.71 -0.53
CA GLY A 202 -36.84 -16.12 -0.43
C GLY A 202 -35.94 -16.38 0.76
N ALA A 203 -35.28 -17.55 0.74
CA ALA A 203 -34.31 -17.94 1.77
C ALA A 203 -32.95 -17.23 1.54
N TYR A 204 -32.29 -16.86 2.61
CA TYR A 204 -30.97 -16.20 2.58
C TYR A 204 -30.08 -16.62 3.76
N GLN A 205 -28.79 -16.41 3.61
CA GLN A 205 -27.81 -16.50 4.68
C GLN A 205 -27.50 -15.09 5.17
N GLU A 206 -27.42 -14.90 6.49
CA GLU A 206 -27.18 -13.60 7.10
C GLU A 206 -25.96 -13.65 8.02
N TRP A 207 -25.08 -12.64 7.89
CA TRP A 207 -24.01 -12.32 8.84
C TRP A 207 -24.30 -10.94 9.42
N LYS A 208 -24.18 -10.83 10.74
CA LYS A 208 -24.50 -9.60 11.46
C LYS A 208 -23.41 -9.26 12.46
N LEU A 209 -23.04 -7.98 12.49
CA LEU A 209 -22.07 -7.42 13.41
C LEU A 209 -22.69 -6.21 14.12
N LYS A 210 -22.35 -6.00 15.39
CA LYS A 210 -22.81 -4.86 16.18
C LYS A 210 -21.72 -4.33 17.10
N ASN A 211 -21.76 -3.02 17.36
CA ASN A 211 -20.97 -2.34 18.38
C ASN A 211 -19.45 -2.57 18.22
N ILE A 212 -18.92 -2.42 16.99
CA ILE A 212 -17.51 -2.51 16.72
C ILE A 212 -16.84 -1.18 17.05
N LYS A 213 -15.90 -1.20 17.97
CA LYS A 213 -15.16 -0.01 18.40
C LYS A 213 -14.22 0.50 17.31
N ALA A 214 -13.96 1.81 17.33
CA ALA A 214 -12.95 2.43 16.47
C ALA A 214 -11.55 1.89 16.79
N ILE A 215 -10.77 1.70 15.73
CA ILE A 215 -9.35 1.33 15.80
C ILE A 215 -8.52 2.56 15.46
N GLU A 216 -7.60 2.95 16.34
CA GLU A 216 -6.63 4.01 16.05
C GLU A 216 -5.53 3.51 15.11
N ASP A 217 -5.03 4.38 14.25
CA ASP A 217 -3.81 4.11 13.50
C ASP A 217 -2.61 4.17 14.46
N GLU A 218 -1.99 3.03 14.67
CA GLU A 218 -0.81 2.89 15.53
C GLU A 218 0.43 2.66 14.67
N PRO A 219 1.47 3.50 14.77
CA PRO A 219 2.74 3.28 14.08
C PRO A 219 3.27 1.86 14.32
N TYR A 220 3.81 1.23 13.30
CA TYR A 220 4.25 -0.17 13.35
C TYR A 220 3.13 -1.17 13.69
N SER A 221 1.90 -0.93 13.32
CA SER A 221 0.87 -1.97 13.30
C SER A 221 0.75 -2.60 11.91
N ARG A 222 0.08 -3.74 11.83
CA ARG A 222 -0.36 -4.29 10.54
C ARG A 222 -1.43 -3.40 9.93
N SER A 223 -1.68 -3.57 8.63
CA SER A 223 -2.74 -2.85 7.92
C SER A 223 -4.11 -3.10 8.55
N LEU A 224 -5.01 -2.11 8.46
CA LEU A 224 -6.37 -2.16 8.99
C LEU A 224 -7.14 -3.42 8.55
N SER A 225 -6.98 -3.85 7.30
CA SER A 225 -7.61 -5.06 6.75
C SER A 225 -7.29 -6.36 7.51
N THR A 226 -6.22 -6.38 8.30
CA THR A 226 -5.88 -7.53 9.16
C THR A 226 -6.44 -7.42 10.58
N LEU A 227 -6.96 -6.26 10.95
CA LEU A 227 -7.39 -5.93 12.31
C LEU A 227 -8.91 -5.88 12.48
N VAL A 228 -9.64 -5.61 11.41
CA VAL A 228 -11.10 -5.42 11.41
C VAL A 228 -11.85 -6.67 10.93
N PRO A 229 -13.15 -6.78 11.22
CA PRO A 229 -13.99 -7.85 10.68
C PRO A 229 -14.16 -7.72 9.16
N ILE A 230 -13.83 -8.80 8.45
CA ILE A 230 -14.03 -8.92 6.99
C ILE A 230 -14.57 -10.32 6.67
N LEU A 231 -15.51 -10.41 5.75
CA LEU A 231 -15.98 -11.66 5.17
C LEU A 231 -15.81 -11.65 3.66
N TYR A 232 -15.04 -12.59 3.15
CA TYR A 232 -14.93 -12.92 1.74
C TYR A 232 -15.81 -14.11 1.41
N ILE A 233 -16.53 -14.03 0.29
CA ILE A 233 -17.35 -15.11 -0.26
C ILE A 233 -16.99 -15.29 -1.72
N THR A 234 -16.75 -16.52 -2.14
CA THR A 234 -16.33 -16.85 -3.50
C THR A 234 -17.14 -18.02 -4.01
N PRO A 235 -17.66 -18.00 -5.25
CA PRO A 235 -18.26 -19.20 -5.84
C PRO A 235 -17.17 -20.26 -6.00
N LYS A 236 -17.49 -21.51 -5.67
CA LYS A 236 -16.56 -22.62 -5.82
C LYS A 236 -16.24 -22.90 -7.30
N ASN A 237 -17.27 -22.84 -8.14
CA ASN A 237 -17.15 -22.85 -9.60
C ASN A 237 -17.60 -21.50 -10.12
N PHE A 238 -16.91 -20.97 -11.10
CA PHE A 238 -17.21 -19.66 -11.66
C PHE A 238 -17.12 -19.66 -13.18
N THR A 239 -17.87 -18.76 -13.78
CA THR A 239 -17.69 -18.36 -15.18
C THR A 239 -17.22 -16.91 -15.21
N TYR A 240 -16.26 -16.58 -16.05
CA TYR A 240 -15.82 -15.21 -16.26
C TYR A 240 -15.59 -14.97 -17.77
N ASP A 241 -16.33 -14.04 -18.34
CA ASP A 241 -16.51 -13.88 -19.79
C ASP A 241 -16.95 -15.21 -20.44
N LYS A 242 -16.07 -15.87 -21.18
CA LYS A 242 -16.33 -17.17 -21.83
C LYS A 242 -15.53 -18.31 -21.22
N THR A 243 -14.87 -18.08 -20.11
CA THR A 243 -14.00 -19.06 -19.45
C THR A 243 -14.68 -19.62 -18.19
N HIS A 244 -14.32 -20.84 -17.83
CA HIS A 244 -14.82 -21.52 -16.63
C HIS A 244 -13.66 -21.92 -15.74
N GLY A 245 -13.81 -21.73 -14.44
CA GLY A 245 -12.79 -22.07 -13.47
C GLY A 245 -13.34 -22.63 -12.17
N ASN A 246 -12.44 -23.07 -11.31
CA ASN A 246 -12.77 -23.63 -10.01
C ASN A 246 -11.80 -23.11 -8.94
N LEU A 247 -12.32 -22.71 -7.79
CA LEU A 247 -11.57 -22.14 -6.67
C LEU A 247 -11.50 -23.09 -5.47
N SER A 248 -11.64 -24.41 -5.67
CA SER A 248 -11.53 -25.36 -4.56
C SER A 248 -10.14 -25.38 -3.89
N ASN A 249 -9.10 -25.06 -4.63
CA ASN A 249 -7.71 -24.96 -4.15
C ASN A 249 -6.86 -24.12 -5.13
N TRP A 250 -5.63 -23.77 -4.72
CA TRP A 250 -4.70 -22.98 -5.55
C TRP A 250 -4.25 -23.71 -6.82
N LYS A 251 -4.30 -25.05 -6.82
CA LYS A 251 -4.00 -25.82 -8.05
C LYS A 251 -5.05 -25.53 -9.12
N SER A 252 -6.34 -25.63 -8.79
CA SER A 252 -7.43 -25.37 -9.74
C SER A 252 -7.52 -23.89 -10.17
N PHE A 253 -7.17 -22.95 -9.27
CA PHE A 253 -6.96 -21.55 -9.66
C PHE A 253 -5.90 -21.45 -10.77
N GLY A 254 -4.75 -22.08 -10.59
CA GLY A 254 -3.67 -22.07 -11.59
C GLY A 254 -4.00 -22.80 -12.88
N ASP A 255 -4.86 -23.83 -12.86
CA ASP A 255 -5.36 -24.48 -14.08
C ASP A 255 -6.11 -23.46 -14.96
N TRP A 256 -6.94 -22.60 -14.36
CA TRP A 256 -7.66 -21.54 -15.07
C TRP A 256 -6.71 -20.46 -15.60
N GLU A 257 -5.80 -19.97 -14.77
CA GLU A 257 -4.77 -18.97 -15.15
C GLU A 257 -3.90 -19.50 -16.31
N TYR A 258 -3.48 -20.78 -16.25
CA TYR A 258 -2.73 -21.40 -17.35
C TYR A 258 -3.53 -21.44 -18.65
N GLY A 259 -4.84 -21.69 -18.56
CA GLY A 259 -5.75 -21.62 -19.70
C GLY A 259 -5.76 -20.23 -20.37
N LEU A 260 -5.65 -19.15 -19.59
CA LEU A 260 -5.60 -17.78 -20.12
C LEU A 260 -4.28 -17.46 -20.84
N LEU A 261 -3.19 -18.18 -20.52
CA LEU A 261 -1.87 -18.01 -21.16
C LEU A 261 -1.75 -18.77 -22.48
N LYS A 262 -2.65 -19.70 -22.74
CA LYS A 262 -2.55 -20.58 -23.90
C LYS A 262 -2.55 -19.78 -25.21
N ASP A 263 -1.60 -20.11 -26.09
CA ASP A 263 -1.40 -19.48 -27.41
C ASP A 263 -1.11 -17.97 -27.38
N ARG A 264 -0.68 -17.44 -26.21
CA ARG A 264 -0.34 -16.02 -26.01
C ARG A 264 1.18 -15.74 -26.11
N ASP A 265 2.01 -16.78 -26.25
CA ASP A 265 3.48 -16.69 -26.23
C ASP A 265 4.11 -16.90 -27.62
N ILE A 266 3.39 -16.58 -28.71
CA ILE A 266 3.90 -16.66 -30.09
C ILE A 266 4.60 -15.34 -30.43
N LEU A 267 5.87 -15.41 -30.84
CA LEU A 267 6.67 -14.26 -31.24
C LEU A 267 6.66 -14.04 -32.74
N PRO A 268 6.63 -12.78 -33.23
CA PRO A 268 6.88 -12.47 -34.65
C PRO A 268 8.31 -12.85 -35.07
N ASP A 269 8.52 -13.19 -36.35
CA ASP A 269 9.82 -13.56 -36.88
C ASP A 269 10.88 -12.44 -36.70
N ALA A 270 10.49 -11.18 -36.86
CA ALA A 270 11.36 -10.05 -36.61
C ALA A 270 11.89 -10.00 -35.14
N CYS A 271 11.03 -10.38 -34.18
CA CYS A 271 11.43 -10.46 -32.77
C CYS A 271 12.43 -11.62 -32.58
N LYS A 272 12.20 -12.79 -33.18
CA LYS A 272 13.12 -13.94 -33.11
C LYS A 272 14.49 -13.61 -33.72
N GLN A 273 14.54 -12.88 -34.84
CA GLN A 273 15.79 -12.41 -35.46
C GLN A 273 16.53 -11.44 -34.51
N THR A 274 15.80 -10.53 -33.89
CA THR A 274 16.38 -9.60 -32.90
C THR A 274 16.95 -10.35 -31.70
N LEU A 275 16.23 -11.35 -31.17
CA LEU A 275 16.71 -12.18 -30.07
C LEU A 275 17.99 -12.94 -30.42
N ALA A 276 18.07 -13.52 -31.63
CA ALA A 276 19.27 -14.18 -32.10
C ALA A 276 20.48 -13.22 -32.14
N GLU A 277 20.26 -11.98 -32.59
CA GLU A 277 21.32 -10.97 -32.68
C GLU A 277 21.80 -10.49 -31.29
N ILE A 278 20.88 -10.16 -30.37
CA ILE A 278 21.26 -9.66 -29.02
C ILE A 278 21.86 -10.76 -28.13
N THR A 279 21.67 -12.04 -28.46
CA THR A 279 22.18 -13.17 -27.68
C THR A 279 23.33 -13.92 -28.33
N LYS A 280 23.78 -13.52 -29.54
CA LYS A 280 24.83 -14.23 -30.31
C LYS A 280 26.15 -14.41 -29.56
N ASP A 281 26.51 -13.43 -28.73
CA ASP A 281 27.76 -13.43 -27.96
C ASP A 281 27.58 -13.92 -26.52
N CYS A 282 26.34 -14.26 -26.11
CA CYS A 282 26.04 -14.76 -24.78
C CYS A 282 26.60 -16.17 -24.56
N LYS A 283 27.39 -16.35 -23.52
CA LYS A 283 28.04 -17.63 -23.20
C LYS A 283 27.25 -18.50 -22.24
N THR A 284 26.40 -17.88 -21.44
CA THR A 284 25.63 -18.54 -20.39
C THR A 284 24.14 -18.23 -20.53
N ASP A 285 23.28 -19.06 -19.93
CA ASP A 285 21.84 -18.77 -19.87
C ASP A 285 21.57 -17.50 -19.06
N TYR A 286 22.39 -17.20 -18.04
CA TYR A 286 22.32 -15.93 -17.32
C TYR A 286 22.53 -14.74 -18.26
N ASP A 287 23.55 -14.78 -19.14
CA ASP A 287 23.82 -13.69 -20.10
C ASP A 287 22.63 -13.52 -21.08
N LYS A 288 22.02 -14.62 -21.53
CA LYS A 288 20.84 -14.56 -22.39
C LYS A 288 19.64 -13.95 -21.67
N VAL A 289 19.37 -14.38 -20.42
CA VAL A 289 18.27 -13.81 -19.60
C VAL A 289 18.52 -12.31 -19.41
N LYS A 290 19.77 -11.91 -19.14
CA LYS A 290 20.12 -10.50 -18.99
C LYS A 290 19.90 -9.72 -20.29
N ALA A 291 20.28 -10.26 -21.44
CA ALA A 291 20.07 -9.61 -22.75
C ALA A 291 18.56 -9.42 -23.02
N VAL A 292 17.73 -10.43 -22.72
CA VAL A 292 16.26 -10.34 -22.83
C VAL A 292 15.69 -9.28 -21.90
N TYR A 293 16.15 -9.24 -20.65
CA TYR A 293 15.67 -8.27 -19.65
C TYR A 293 16.06 -6.83 -20.02
N ASP A 294 17.29 -6.63 -20.49
CA ASP A 294 17.77 -5.33 -20.99
C ASP A 294 17.02 -4.90 -22.27
N TYR A 295 16.66 -5.86 -23.13
CA TYR A 295 15.86 -5.60 -24.32
C TYR A 295 14.43 -5.18 -23.94
N LEU A 296 13.79 -5.89 -22.99
CA LEU A 296 12.48 -5.52 -22.45
C LEU A 296 12.49 -4.08 -21.92
N ALA A 297 13.51 -3.73 -21.10
CA ALA A 297 13.68 -2.39 -20.54
C ALA A 297 13.76 -1.28 -21.60
N LYS A 298 14.41 -1.57 -22.74
CA LYS A 298 14.62 -0.58 -23.80
C LYS A 298 13.46 -0.43 -24.74
N THR A 299 12.67 -1.48 -24.94
CA THR A 299 11.67 -1.55 -26.02
C THR A 299 10.24 -1.52 -25.53
N THR A 300 10.03 -1.66 -24.23
CA THR A 300 8.67 -1.67 -23.67
C THR A 300 8.49 -0.65 -22.56
N ARG A 301 7.23 -0.31 -22.32
CA ARG A 301 6.80 0.50 -21.18
C ARG A 301 5.59 -0.12 -20.51
N TYR A 302 5.46 0.09 -19.21
CA TYR A 302 4.28 -0.34 -18.48
C TYR A 302 3.07 0.55 -18.82
N VAL A 303 1.98 -0.11 -19.18
CA VAL A 303 0.64 0.48 -19.30
C VAL A 303 -0.34 -0.52 -18.72
N SER A 304 -1.08 -0.16 -17.69
CA SER A 304 -2.12 -1.03 -17.13
C SER A 304 -3.22 -1.27 -18.14
N ILE A 305 -3.55 -2.56 -18.40
CA ILE A 305 -4.58 -2.97 -19.36
C ILE A 305 -5.67 -3.69 -18.57
N GLN A 306 -6.84 -3.05 -18.46
CA GLN A 306 -7.99 -3.55 -17.71
C GLN A 306 -9.25 -3.61 -18.60
N LEU A 307 -9.08 -4.02 -19.87
CA LEU A 307 -10.18 -4.09 -20.85
C LEU A 307 -10.85 -5.47 -20.79
N GLY A 308 -12.03 -5.56 -20.21
CA GLY A 308 -12.79 -6.81 -20.09
C GLY A 308 -11.96 -7.92 -19.44
N ILE A 309 -11.87 -9.11 -20.09
CA ILE A 309 -11.05 -10.23 -19.59
C ILE A 309 -9.54 -9.89 -19.53
N GLY A 310 -9.09 -8.83 -20.18
CA GLY A 310 -7.71 -8.34 -20.11
C GLY A 310 -7.28 -7.92 -18.69
N GLY A 311 -8.21 -7.78 -17.75
CA GLY A 311 -7.91 -7.69 -16.32
C GLY A 311 -7.14 -8.92 -15.79
N TYR A 312 -7.32 -10.10 -16.41
CA TYR A 312 -6.68 -11.38 -16.05
C TYR A 312 -5.87 -11.98 -17.19
N GLN A 313 -6.37 -11.93 -18.42
CA GLN A 313 -5.69 -12.49 -19.59
C GLN A 313 -4.62 -11.51 -20.11
N PRO A 314 -3.36 -11.94 -20.32
CA PRO A 314 -2.33 -11.07 -20.91
C PRO A 314 -2.61 -10.76 -22.40
N MET A 315 -2.12 -9.61 -22.86
CA MET A 315 -1.93 -9.38 -24.29
C MET A 315 -1.02 -10.47 -24.87
N THR A 316 -1.17 -10.76 -26.17
CA THR A 316 -0.26 -11.69 -26.86
C THR A 316 1.16 -11.12 -26.92
N ALA A 317 2.16 -11.99 -26.96
CA ALA A 317 3.55 -11.58 -27.16
C ALA A 317 3.75 -10.81 -28.46
N GLU A 318 2.99 -11.16 -29.53
CA GLU A 318 2.96 -10.44 -30.80
C GLU A 318 2.45 -8.99 -30.65
N GLU A 319 1.35 -8.80 -29.91
CA GLU A 319 0.80 -7.46 -29.65
C GLU A 319 1.79 -6.59 -28.86
N VAL A 320 2.46 -7.14 -27.83
CA VAL A 320 3.48 -6.42 -27.07
C VAL A 320 4.68 -6.09 -27.94
N ALA A 321 5.17 -7.02 -28.76
CA ALA A 321 6.27 -6.78 -29.69
C ALA A 321 5.96 -5.65 -30.69
N LYS A 322 4.69 -5.56 -31.14
CA LYS A 322 4.23 -4.53 -32.09
C LYS A 322 4.03 -3.17 -31.45
N THR A 323 3.48 -3.12 -30.24
CA THR A 323 3.03 -1.87 -29.60
C THR A 323 4.05 -1.27 -28.64
N GLY A 324 4.99 -2.08 -28.13
CA GLY A 324 5.99 -1.66 -27.15
C GLY A 324 5.39 -1.31 -25.76
N PHE A 325 4.23 -1.84 -25.42
CA PHE A 325 3.67 -1.65 -24.08
C PHE A 325 2.85 -2.86 -23.61
N GLY A 326 2.64 -2.95 -22.31
CA GLY A 326 1.79 -3.94 -21.66
C GLY A 326 1.76 -3.76 -20.17
N ASP A 327 0.85 -4.48 -19.50
CA ASP A 327 0.79 -4.55 -18.06
C ASP A 327 1.68 -5.67 -17.49
N CYS A 328 1.60 -5.94 -16.18
CA CYS A 328 2.40 -6.98 -15.53
C CYS A 328 2.21 -8.36 -16.19
N LYS A 329 0.98 -8.70 -16.58
CA LYS A 329 0.63 -9.94 -17.25
C LYS A 329 1.27 -10.03 -18.64
N ALA A 330 1.08 -8.99 -19.43
CA ALA A 330 1.54 -8.92 -20.82
C ALA A 330 3.07 -8.89 -20.93
N LEU A 331 3.75 -8.07 -20.12
CA LEU A 331 5.21 -7.95 -20.12
C LEU A 331 5.89 -9.23 -19.60
N SER A 332 5.32 -9.86 -18.57
CA SER A 332 5.84 -11.16 -18.07
C SER A 332 5.62 -12.28 -19.08
N ASN A 333 4.47 -12.31 -19.76
CA ASN A 333 4.22 -13.28 -20.83
C ASN A 333 5.14 -13.04 -22.04
N TYR A 334 5.41 -11.79 -22.40
CA TYR A 334 6.34 -11.45 -23.48
C TYR A 334 7.77 -11.86 -23.14
N ALA A 335 8.25 -11.58 -21.93
CA ALA A 335 9.55 -12.04 -21.46
C ALA A 335 9.63 -13.59 -21.46
N LYS A 336 8.58 -14.27 -21.00
CA LYS A 336 8.46 -15.73 -21.03
C LYS A 336 8.55 -16.28 -22.46
N ALA A 337 7.88 -15.64 -23.43
CA ALA A 337 7.91 -16.04 -24.83
C ALA A 337 9.33 -15.91 -25.43
N MET A 338 10.03 -14.80 -25.12
CA MET A 338 11.42 -14.59 -25.55
C MET A 338 12.39 -15.63 -24.97
N LEU A 339 12.26 -15.95 -23.68
CA LEU A 339 13.08 -16.98 -23.03
C LEU A 339 12.78 -18.37 -23.60
N LYS A 340 11.52 -18.70 -23.88
CA LYS A 340 11.10 -19.95 -24.53
C LYS A 340 11.75 -20.13 -25.91
N GLU A 341 11.82 -19.06 -26.73
CA GLU A 341 12.49 -19.08 -28.04
C GLU A 341 13.99 -19.40 -27.91
N LEU A 342 14.62 -18.96 -26.83
CA LEU A 342 16.03 -19.23 -26.51
C LEU A 342 16.27 -20.57 -25.80
N GLY A 343 15.21 -21.40 -25.61
CA GLY A 343 15.27 -22.70 -24.92
C GLY A 343 15.41 -22.58 -23.38
N ILE A 344 15.13 -21.41 -22.80
CA ILE A 344 15.23 -21.18 -21.36
C ILE A 344 13.84 -21.29 -20.72
N SER A 345 13.71 -22.22 -19.76
CA SER A 345 12.47 -22.41 -19.02
C SER A 345 12.18 -21.25 -18.08
N SER A 346 10.91 -20.82 -18.04
CA SER A 346 10.44 -19.81 -17.11
C SER A 346 8.99 -20.07 -16.71
N THR A 347 8.59 -19.59 -15.52
CA THR A 347 7.25 -19.80 -14.98
C THR A 347 6.58 -18.46 -14.68
N TYR A 348 5.43 -18.24 -15.27
CA TYR A 348 4.55 -17.13 -14.97
C TYR A 348 4.09 -17.22 -13.52
N THR A 349 4.23 -16.16 -12.75
CA THR A 349 4.06 -16.19 -11.30
C THR A 349 3.16 -15.06 -10.84
N VAL A 350 2.00 -15.41 -10.30
CA VAL A 350 1.03 -14.45 -9.76
C VAL A 350 1.29 -14.24 -8.28
N ILE A 351 1.35 -12.99 -7.82
CA ILE A 351 1.77 -12.63 -6.47
C ILE A 351 0.95 -11.46 -5.95
N SER A 352 0.97 -11.25 -4.62
CA SER A 352 0.48 -10.04 -3.98
C SER A 352 1.60 -9.10 -3.61
N THR A 353 1.46 -7.81 -3.92
CA THR A 353 2.32 -6.75 -3.37
C THR A 353 1.84 -6.27 -2.00
N ILE A 354 0.62 -6.63 -1.60
CA ILE A 354 -0.04 -6.18 -0.36
C ILE A 354 -0.01 -7.25 0.72
N TYR A 355 -0.33 -8.50 0.35
CA TYR A 355 -0.49 -9.61 1.29
C TYR A 355 0.72 -10.56 1.24
N PRO A 356 1.55 -10.59 2.30
CA PRO A 356 2.74 -11.46 2.31
C PRO A 356 2.41 -12.95 2.42
N LYS A 357 1.18 -13.29 2.83
CA LYS A 357 0.72 -14.69 2.95
C LYS A 357 -0.63 -14.85 2.31
N LEU A 358 -0.80 -15.94 1.59
CA LEU A 358 -2.06 -16.34 0.98
C LEU A 358 -2.91 -17.14 1.97
N PHE A 359 -4.23 -17.06 1.84
CA PHE A 359 -5.12 -17.99 2.52
C PHE A 359 -5.01 -19.35 1.85
N LYS A 360 -4.39 -20.32 2.51
CA LYS A 360 -4.10 -21.64 1.94
C LYS A 360 -5.35 -22.41 1.52
N ASP A 361 -6.41 -22.25 2.28
CA ASP A 361 -7.71 -22.93 2.18
C ASP A 361 -8.79 -22.11 1.46
N PHE A 362 -8.43 -20.94 0.94
CA PHE A 362 -9.39 -20.02 0.33
C PHE A 362 -8.76 -19.28 -0.85
N PRO A 363 -8.60 -19.93 -2.01
CA PRO A 363 -8.20 -19.25 -3.24
C PRO A 363 -9.22 -18.19 -3.62
N ASN A 364 -8.72 -17.00 -3.90
CA ASN A 364 -9.55 -15.92 -4.38
C ASN A 364 -8.69 -14.86 -5.08
N PHE A 365 -9.27 -14.16 -6.04
CA PHE A 365 -8.57 -13.20 -6.87
C PHE A 365 -8.15 -11.94 -6.12
N SER A 366 -8.88 -11.52 -5.08
CA SER A 366 -8.59 -10.31 -4.31
C SER A 366 -7.30 -10.38 -3.48
N GLN A 367 -6.69 -11.56 -3.36
CA GLN A 367 -5.40 -11.72 -2.71
C GLN A 367 -4.20 -11.41 -3.61
N LEU A 368 -4.40 -11.27 -4.91
CA LEU A 368 -3.34 -11.22 -5.93
C LEU A 368 -3.52 -9.97 -6.78
N ASP A 369 -2.45 -9.23 -7.02
CA ASP A 369 -2.49 -7.94 -7.72
C ASP A 369 -1.34 -7.73 -8.71
N HIS A 370 -0.40 -8.70 -8.81
CA HIS A 370 0.80 -8.53 -9.61
C HIS A 370 1.29 -9.83 -10.25
N VAL A 371 2.10 -9.68 -11.29
CA VAL A 371 2.73 -10.80 -12.01
C VAL A 371 4.21 -10.52 -12.23
N ILE A 372 5.01 -11.52 -11.91
CA ILE A 372 6.46 -11.58 -12.16
C ILE A 372 6.82 -12.86 -12.89
N LEU A 373 8.07 -13.01 -13.28
CA LEU A 373 8.54 -14.21 -13.97
C LEU A 373 9.64 -14.92 -13.17
N GLN A 374 9.45 -16.22 -12.89
CA GLN A 374 10.46 -17.09 -12.34
C GLN A 374 11.31 -17.70 -13.47
N VAL A 375 12.63 -17.63 -13.36
CA VAL A 375 13.59 -18.27 -14.29
C VAL A 375 14.54 -19.15 -13.50
N PRO A 376 14.29 -20.48 -13.44
CA PRO A 376 15.20 -21.41 -12.77
C PRO A 376 16.45 -21.64 -13.64
N LEU A 377 17.61 -21.20 -13.16
CA LEU A 377 18.90 -21.50 -13.76
C LEU A 377 19.61 -22.58 -12.96
N LYS A 378 20.68 -23.15 -13.53
CA LYS A 378 21.44 -24.24 -12.91
C LYS A 378 21.98 -23.87 -11.51
N GLU A 379 22.45 -22.63 -11.34
CA GLU A 379 23.09 -22.19 -10.11
C GLU A 379 22.13 -21.50 -9.12
N ASN A 380 21.09 -20.83 -9.65
CA ASN A 380 20.12 -20.07 -8.86
C ASN A 380 18.82 -19.89 -9.62
N THR A 381 17.79 -19.43 -8.93
CA THR A 381 16.53 -18.98 -9.54
C THR A 381 16.53 -17.46 -9.60
N LEU A 382 16.30 -16.90 -10.78
CA LEU A 382 16.09 -15.48 -10.98
C LEU A 382 14.59 -15.15 -10.91
N TRP A 383 14.29 -13.99 -10.36
CA TRP A 383 12.96 -13.40 -10.35
C TRP A 383 13.00 -12.10 -11.15
N LEU A 384 12.18 -11.99 -12.19
CA LEU A 384 12.17 -10.85 -13.10
C LEU A 384 10.95 -9.98 -12.82
N GLU A 385 11.20 -8.73 -12.47
CA GLU A 385 10.20 -7.68 -12.36
C GLU A 385 10.01 -7.02 -13.73
N CYS A 386 9.06 -7.52 -14.51
CA CYS A 386 8.90 -7.10 -15.91
C CYS A 386 8.22 -5.73 -16.07
N THR A 387 7.54 -5.22 -15.03
CA THR A 387 6.85 -3.93 -15.08
C THR A 387 7.78 -2.75 -14.80
N ASN A 388 8.86 -2.99 -14.06
CA ASN A 388 9.89 -2.02 -13.77
C ASN A 388 11.28 -2.65 -13.98
N PRO A 389 11.69 -2.85 -15.24
CA PRO A 389 12.97 -3.48 -15.58
C PRO A 389 14.19 -2.58 -15.26
N ASP A 390 13.98 -1.41 -14.65
CA ASP A 390 15.05 -0.64 -14.02
C ASP A 390 15.57 -1.29 -12.73
N TYR A 391 14.75 -2.14 -12.10
CA TYR A 391 15.24 -3.01 -11.03
C TYR A 391 16.33 -3.95 -11.55
N PRO A 392 17.39 -4.18 -10.78
CA PRO A 392 18.44 -5.10 -11.17
C PRO A 392 17.92 -6.52 -11.41
N LEU A 393 18.43 -7.19 -12.43
CA LEU A 393 18.05 -8.56 -12.76
C LEU A 393 18.21 -9.50 -11.55
N GLY A 394 17.15 -10.22 -11.21
CA GLY A 394 17.12 -11.17 -10.09
C GLY A 394 16.99 -10.52 -8.70
N TYR A 395 16.89 -9.22 -8.61
CA TYR A 395 16.58 -8.52 -7.36
C TYR A 395 15.10 -8.70 -7.03
N VAL A 396 14.81 -9.13 -5.81
CA VAL A 396 13.45 -9.24 -5.28
C VAL A 396 13.18 -8.01 -4.41
N HIS A 397 12.41 -7.08 -4.91
CA HIS A 397 12.17 -5.79 -4.24
C HIS A 397 11.32 -5.93 -2.96
N SER A 398 11.33 -4.89 -2.12
CA SER A 398 10.78 -4.93 -0.76
C SER A 398 9.30 -5.28 -0.68
N ASN A 399 8.49 -4.93 -1.71
CA ASN A 399 7.06 -5.18 -1.70
C ASN A 399 6.67 -6.65 -1.97
N ILE A 400 7.61 -7.50 -2.42
CA ILE A 400 7.35 -8.92 -2.70
C ILE A 400 8.35 -9.87 -2.03
N ALA A 401 9.42 -9.36 -1.43
CA ALA A 401 10.42 -10.19 -0.77
C ALA A 401 9.81 -11.00 0.39
N GLY A 402 9.92 -12.32 0.32
CA GLY A 402 9.36 -13.24 1.31
C GLY A 402 7.85 -13.47 1.21
N HIS A 403 7.17 -12.91 0.21
CA HIS A 403 5.76 -13.15 -0.04
C HIS A 403 5.50 -14.55 -0.62
N GLU A 404 4.31 -15.06 -0.37
CA GLU A 404 3.80 -16.26 -1.04
C GLU A 404 3.20 -15.87 -2.40
N ALA A 405 3.47 -16.69 -3.41
CA ALA A 405 3.05 -16.51 -4.80
C ALA A 405 2.51 -17.83 -5.36
N ILE A 406 1.89 -17.77 -6.52
CA ILE A 406 1.39 -18.93 -7.25
C ILE A 406 2.18 -19.07 -8.55
N LEU A 407 2.95 -20.15 -8.66
CA LEU A 407 3.58 -20.57 -9.90
C LEU A 407 2.52 -21.18 -10.82
N ILE A 408 2.32 -20.60 -11.99
CA ILE A 408 1.34 -21.07 -12.97
C ILE A 408 1.99 -22.07 -13.92
N LYS A 409 1.65 -23.34 -13.74
CA LYS A 409 2.20 -24.48 -14.47
C LYS A 409 1.11 -25.18 -15.29
N GLU A 410 1.48 -25.99 -16.24
CA GLU A 410 0.57 -26.86 -16.99
C GLU A 410 -0.19 -27.84 -16.06
N THR A 411 0.42 -28.19 -14.93
CA THR A 411 -0.16 -29.07 -13.90
C THR A 411 -1.01 -28.32 -12.87
N GLY A 412 -1.25 -27.04 -13.08
CA GLY A 412 -1.99 -26.13 -12.18
C GLY A 412 -1.12 -25.20 -11.37
N GLY A 413 -1.73 -24.52 -10.42
CA GLY A 413 -1.04 -23.58 -9.54
C GLY A 413 -0.28 -24.26 -8.40
N GLU A 414 0.92 -23.78 -8.13
CA GLU A 414 1.74 -24.21 -7.01
C GLU A 414 2.10 -23.03 -6.11
N VAL A 415 1.75 -23.12 -4.83
CA VAL A 415 2.11 -22.07 -3.86
C VAL A 415 3.61 -22.14 -3.59
N PHE A 416 4.28 -21.02 -3.75
CA PHE A 416 5.72 -20.87 -3.54
C PHE A 416 6.00 -19.64 -2.70
N LYS A 417 7.00 -19.67 -1.84
CA LYS A 417 7.45 -18.52 -1.06
C LYS A 417 8.71 -17.93 -1.68
N LEU A 418 8.65 -16.66 -2.06
CA LEU A 418 9.81 -15.94 -2.58
C LEU A 418 10.91 -15.79 -1.52
N PRO A 419 12.19 -15.69 -1.95
CA PRO A 419 13.28 -15.42 -1.04
C PRO A 419 13.11 -14.05 -0.36
N ALA A 420 13.60 -13.94 0.88
CA ALA A 420 13.69 -12.69 1.64
C ALA A 420 15.15 -12.46 2.03
N TYR A 421 15.52 -11.20 2.19
CA TYR A 421 16.85 -10.84 2.66
C TYR A 421 16.90 -10.85 4.19
N LYS A 422 18.06 -11.28 4.74
CA LYS A 422 18.33 -11.10 6.17
C LYS A 422 18.46 -9.60 6.48
N ASP A 423 17.93 -9.17 7.60
CA ASP A 423 17.98 -7.76 8.04
C ASP A 423 19.39 -7.16 7.99
N SER A 424 20.40 -7.96 8.38
CA SER A 424 21.80 -7.53 8.40
C SER A 424 22.43 -7.30 7.02
N LEU A 425 21.75 -7.66 5.92
CA LEU A 425 22.18 -7.42 4.54
C LEU A 425 21.60 -6.12 3.98
N ASN A 426 20.53 -5.61 4.55
CA ASN A 426 19.94 -4.31 4.19
C ASN A 426 20.76 -3.21 4.87
N THR A 427 21.87 -2.82 4.24
CA THR A 427 22.83 -1.93 4.90
C THR A 427 22.87 -0.55 4.27
N GLU A 428 23.05 0.46 5.13
CA GLU A 428 23.42 1.78 4.71
C GLU A 428 24.56 2.31 5.59
N SER A 429 25.54 2.94 4.97
CA SER A 429 26.65 3.56 5.68
C SER A 429 26.97 4.95 5.17
N HIS A 430 27.36 5.84 6.09
CA HIS A 430 27.99 7.12 5.77
C HIS A 430 29.42 7.14 6.28
N THR A 431 30.34 7.49 5.41
CA THR A 431 31.71 7.88 5.79
C THR A 431 31.86 9.36 5.47
N ALA A 432 32.13 10.17 6.49
CA ALA A 432 32.24 11.60 6.31
C ALA A 432 33.48 12.18 6.99
N THR A 433 34.15 13.13 6.31
CA THR A 433 35.15 14.00 6.90
C THR A 433 34.61 15.42 6.90
N ILE A 434 34.51 16.01 8.10
CA ILE A 434 33.87 17.30 8.34
C ILE A 434 34.91 18.24 8.93
N SER A 435 35.26 19.32 8.23
CA SER A 435 36.16 20.35 8.72
C SER A 435 35.39 21.55 9.25
N LEU A 436 35.47 21.80 10.56
CA LEU A 436 34.74 22.83 11.29
C LEU A 436 35.58 24.11 11.42
N THR A 437 34.96 25.28 11.24
CA THR A 437 35.55 26.58 11.47
C THR A 437 35.30 27.10 12.88
N GLU A 438 36.02 28.14 13.31
CA GLU A 438 35.80 28.81 14.62
C GLU A 438 34.41 29.46 14.75
N GLU A 439 33.79 29.80 13.64
CA GLU A 439 32.46 30.42 13.60
C GLU A 439 31.33 29.38 13.57
N GLY A 440 31.67 28.08 13.50
CA GLY A 440 30.69 27.00 13.51
C GLY A 440 30.17 26.64 12.11
N SER A 441 30.74 27.21 11.05
CA SER A 441 30.50 26.70 9.69
C SER A 441 31.34 25.45 9.43
N ALA A 442 30.90 24.62 8.47
CA ALA A 442 31.64 23.41 8.12
C ALA A 442 31.56 23.09 6.63
N THR A 443 32.62 22.42 6.17
CA THR A 443 32.63 21.70 4.89
C THR A 443 32.73 20.21 5.18
N ALA A 444 31.99 19.38 4.41
CA ALA A 444 32.05 17.93 4.55
C ALA A 444 32.21 17.26 3.21
N LYS A 445 33.01 16.18 3.21
CA LYS A 445 33.05 15.18 2.12
C LYS A 445 32.38 13.93 2.61
N VAL A 446 31.38 13.45 1.87
CA VAL A 446 30.52 12.34 2.30
C VAL A 446 30.53 11.26 1.23
N THR A 447 30.67 10.01 1.68
CA THR A 447 30.39 8.81 0.90
C THR A 447 29.24 8.07 1.58
N ARG A 448 28.15 7.86 0.86
CA ARG A 448 27.01 7.02 1.29
C ARG A 448 27.01 5.75 0.47
N THR A 449 26.91 4.60 1.14
CA THR A 449 26.76 3.28 0.48
C THR A 449 25.47 2.64 0.95
N SER A 450 24.61 2.27 0.01
CA SER A 450 23.30 1.64 0.32
C SER A 450 23.16 0.32 -0.46
N ASN A 451 22.69 -0.73 0.21
CA ASN A 451 22.55 -2.07 -0.35
C ASN A 451 21.13 -2.61 -0.18
N LEU A 452 20.65 -3.43 -1.12
CA LEU A 452 19.37 -4.13 -1.10
C LEU A 452 18.19 -3.16 -0.85
N ILE A 453 17.39 -3.34 0.21
CA ILE A 453 16.24 -2.48 0.50
C ILE A 453 16.67 -1.02 0.71
N GLN A 454 17.84 -0.76 1.29
CA GLN A 454 18.38 0.59 1.43
C GLN A 454 18.81 1.18 0.07
N TYR A 455 19.29 0.32 -0.85
CA TYR A 455 19.53 0.72 -2.25
C TYR A 455 18.22 1.12 -2.94
N GLU A 456 17.15 0.33 -2.78
CA GLU A 456 15.85 0.61 -3.38
C GLU A 456 15.32 2.01 -3.01
N GLN A 457 15.52 2.43 -1.75
CA GLN A 457 15.07 3.72 -1.24
C GLN A 457 15.79 4.92 -1.87
N ILE A 458 17.02 4.74 -2.38
CA ILE A 458 17.84 5.83 -2.90
C ILE A 458 18.08 5.75 -4.41
N SER A 459 17.86 4.59 -5.04
CA SER A 459 18.23 4.34 -6.45
C SER A 459 17.56 5.29 -7.44
N GLU A 460 16.39 5.82 -7.13
CA GLU A 460 15.69 6.82 -7.97
C GLU A 460 16.52 8.09 -8.21
N ILE A 461 17.50 8.39 -7.34
CA ILE A 461 18.39 9.55 -7.51
C ILE A 461 19.15 9.49 -8.85
N THR A 462 19.44 8.28 -9.36
CA THR A 462 20.19 8.08 -10.61
C THR A 462 19.41 8.55 -11.85
N LYS A 463 18.09 8.64 -11.74
CA LYS A 463 17.17 9.07 -12.80
C LYS A 463 16.89 10.58 -12.77
N LEU A 464 17.24 11.24 -11.68
CA LEU A 464 16.94 12.66 -11.49
C LEU A 464 17.96 13.54 -12.24
N PRO A 465 17.55 14.68 -12.79
CA PRO A 465 18.48 15.69 -13.27
C PRO A 465 19.42 16.18 -12.14
N PRO A 466 20.65 16.62 -12.43
CA PRO A 466 21.65 17.00 -11.41
C PRO A 466 21.14 17.96 -10.34
N VAL A 467 20.33 18.95 -10.71
CA VAL A 467 19.73 19.89 -9.74
C VAL A 467 18.81 19.18 -8.77
N LYS A 468 18.00 18.22 -9.25
CA LYS A 468 17.08 17.43 -8.42
C LYS A 468 17.79 16.41 -7.54
N GLN A 469 18.93 15.87 -7.97
CA GLN A 469 19.78 15.04 -7.11
C GLN A 469 20.29 15.82 -5.90
N ILE A 470 20.67 17.08 -6.09
CA ILE A 470 21.07 17.98 -5.01
C ILE A 470 19.92 18.24 -4.04
N ASP A 471 18.71 18.56 -4.57
CA ASP A 471 17.52 18.79 -3.75
C ASP A 471 17.17 17.56 -2.91
N TYR A 472 17.19 16.37 -3.53
CA TYR A 472 16.92 15.08 -2.88
C TYR A 472 17.86 14.83 -1.69
N LEU A 473 19.17 14.97 -1.89
CA LEU A 473 20.16 14.77 -0.82
C LEU A 473 20.06 15.84 0.27
N ARG A 474 19.72 17.08 -0.09
CA ARG A 474 19.55 18.17 0.88
C ARG A 474 18.38 17.91 1.85
N GLU A 475 17.27 17.31 1.38
CA GLU A 475 16.11 16.99 2.23
C GLU A 475 16.43 15.90 3.26
N ASP A 476 17.37 15.01 2.96
CA ASP A 476 17.79 13.92 3.84
C ASP A 476 18.76 14.38 4.96
N ILE A 477 19.47 15.48 4.74
CA ILE A 477 20.46 16.00 5.69
C ILE A 477 19.81 16.82 6.80
N GLN A 478 20.16 16.52 8.06
CA GLN A 478 19.60 17.17 9.27
C GLN A 478 20.27 18.53 9.58
N LEU A 479 20.57 19.32 8.58
CA LEU A 479 21.23 20.62 8.73
C LEU A 479 20.42 21.73 8.04
N PRO A 480 19.98 22.76 8.79
CA PRO A 480 19.40 23.95 8.18
C PRO A 480 20.44 24.64 7.29
N GLN A 481 20.03 25.07 6.09
CA GLN A 481 20.87 25.81 5.15
C GLN A 481 22.06 25.03 4.61
N ALA A 482 22.07 23.70 4.67
CA ALA A 482 23.08 22.89 4.02
C ALA A 482 22.99 23.07 2.49
N ARG A 483 24.14 23.26 1.84
CA ARG A 483 24.30 23.28 0.38
C ARG A 483 25.06 22.04 -0.03
N VAL A 484 24.43 21.19 -0.84
CA VAL A 484 25.03 20.00 -1.42
C VAL A 484 25.59 20.33 -2.80
N ASN A 485 26.74 19.79 -3.13
CA ASN A 485 27.38 19.93 -4.44
C ASN A 485 28.27 18.73 -4.77
N ASN A 486 28.78 18.66 -6.00
CA ASN A 486 29.68 17.61 -6.50
C ASN A 486 29.12 16.20 -6.30
N VAL A 487 27.85 16.00 -6.64
CA VAL A 487 27.20 14.70 -6.54
C VAL A 487 27.69 13.79 -7.65
N THR A 488 28.22 12.63 -7.28
CA THR A 488 28.58 11.53 -8.18
C THR A 488 28.12 10.22 -7.59
N TYR A 489 27.88 9.22 -8.46
CA TYR A 489 27.47 7.90 -7.98
C TYR A 489 28.07 6.78 -8.83
N LYS A 490 28.20 5.61 -8.20
CA LYS A 490 28.47 4.33 -8.85
C LYS A 490 27.40 3.34 -8.42
N GLU A 491 26.69 2.76 -9.38
CA GLU A 491 25.62 1.80 -9.17
C GLU A 491 26.06 0.41 -9.64
N GLU A 492 25.76 -0.63 -8.85
CA GLU A 492 25.98 -2.03 -9.19
C GLU A 492 24.63 -2.75 -9.27
N LYS A 493 24.12 -2.95 -10.51
CA LYS A 493 22.84 -3.60 -10.81
C LYS A 493 23.00 -5.12 -10.87
N THR A 494 23.00 -5.77 -9.73
CA THR A 494 23.04 -7.24 -9.56
C THR A 494 21.83 -7.72 -8.76
N ALA A 495 21.67 -9.04 -8.57
CA ALA A 495 20.64 -9.59 -7.66
C ALA A 495 20.81 -9.13 -6.20
N LYS A 496 21.95 -8.55 -5.85
CA LYS A 496 22.21 -7.85 -4.58
C LYS A 496 22.70 -6.44 -4.89
N PRO A 497 21.82 -5.53 -5.26
CA PRO A 497 22.21 -4.23 -5.78
C PRO A 497 22.83 -3.34 -4.71
N SER A 498 23.69 -2.44 -5.16
CA SER A 498 24.29 -1.42 -4.33
C SER A 498 24.45 -0.11 -5.07
N ILE A 499 24.49 0.99 -4.33
CA ILE A 499 24.83 2.31 -4.84
C ILE A 499 25.79 3.00 -3.89
N VAL A 500 26.84 3.60 -4.44
CA VAL A 500 27.78 4.45 -3.72
C VAL A 500 27.62 5.87 -4.22
N LEU A 501 27.21 6.77 -3.34
CA LEU A 501 27.06 8.21 -3.60
C LEU A 501 28.21 8.96 -2.95
N ASN A 502 28.85 9.88 -3.69
CA ASN A 502 29.81 10.83 -3.15
C ASN A 502 29.27 12.24 -3.37
N TYR A 503 29.35 13.08 -2.34
CA TYR A 503 28.90 14.47 -2.40
C TYR A 503 29.59 15.33 -1.35
N ASN A 504 29.59 16.64 -1.56
CA ASN A 504 30.10 17.59 -0.60
C ASN A 504 28.95 18.39 0.04
N ILE A 505 29.16 18.81 1.28
CA ILE A 505 28.24 19.68 2.01
C ILE A 505 29.00 20.93 2.44
N ASN A 506 28.39 22.10 2.22
CA ASN A 506 28.78 23.36 2.84
C ASN A 506 27.65 23.85 3.73
N CYS A 507 27.92 24.11 5.00
CA CYS A 507 26.92 24.52 5.97
C CYS A 507 27.44 25.67 6.83
N GLU A 508 26.76 26.82 6.78
CA GLU A 508 27.16 28.02 7.55
C GLU A 508 26.91 27.87 9.06
N LYS A 509 25.98 26.99 9.42
CA LYS A 509 25.56 26.77 10.83
C LYS A 509 25.57 25.26 11.16
N TYR A 510 26.71 24.61 10.99
CA TYR A 510 26.90 23.22 11.38
C TYR A 510 26.96 23.10 12.91
N GLY A 511 27.80 23.90 13.57
CA GLY A 511 27.90 24.03 15.01
C GLY A 511 27.28 25.35 15.50
N ASN A 512 26.55 25.31 16.59
CA ASN A 512 25.99 26.51 17.22
C ASN A 512 27.03 27.15 18.16
N LYS A 513 27.52 28.36 17.81
CA LYS A 513 28.43 29.13 18.63
C LYS A 513 27.67 29.91 19.73
N THR A 514 28.12 29.79 20.98
CA THR A 514 27.59 30.54 22.11
C THR A 514 28.78 30.96 22.99
N GLY A 515 29.12 32.24 22.96
CA GLY A 515 30.34 32.74 23.59
C GLY A 515 31.60 32.06 23.06
N ASN A 516 32.37 31.44 23.93
CA ASN A 516 33.60 30.72 23.60
C ASN A 516 33.36 29.20 23.32
N ARG A 517 32.11 28.76 23.20
CA ARG A 517 31.74 27.36 22.98
C ARG A 517 31.10 27.13 21.63
N LEU A 518 31.33 25.92 21.05
CA LEU A 518 30.65 25.39 19.89
C LEU A 518 29.91 24.10 20.31
N PHE A 519 28.60 24.03 19.99
CA PHE A 519 27.75 22.85 20.17
C PHE A 519 27.62 22.14 18.83
N VAL A 520 28.29 21.01 18.65
CA VAL A 520 28.47 20.32 17.38
C VAL A 520 27.68 19.03 17.37
N PRO A 521 26.75 18.79 16.42
CA PRO A 521 26.00 17.53 16.32
C PRO A 521 26.96 16.37 16.01
N ILE A 522 26.70 15.21 16.62
CA ILE A 522 27.51 14.00 16.37
C ILE A 522 27.13 13.29 15.07
N ASN A 523 25.89 13.44 14.63
CA ASN A 523 25.41 12.84 13.39
C ASN A 523 24.35 13.74 12.76
N VAL A 524 24.49 14.01 11.46
CA VAL A 524 23.59 14.85 10.66
C VAL A 524 22.88 14.04 9.56
N PHE A 525 23.21 12.76 9.42
CA PHE A 525 22.72 11.85 8.38
C PHE A 525 21.56 10.97 8.88
N ARG A 526 21.31 10.90 10.20
CA ARG A 526 20.32 10.01 10.80
C ARG A 526 19.33 10.75 11.70
N ARG A 527 18.06 10.38 11.55
CA ARG A 527 17.00 10.80 12.50
C ARG A 527 16.75 9.76 13.59
N GLY A 528 17.20 8.52 13.34
CA GLY A 528 16.83 7.37 14.13
C GLY A 528 15.36 6.96 13.93
N PRO A 529 14.91 5.89 14.58
CA PRO A 529 13.52 5.46 14.57
C PRO A 529 12.59 6.56 15.06
N SER A 530 11.37 6.61 14.53
CA SER A 530 10.37 7.59 14.94
C SER A 530 10.14 7.57 16.44
N LYS A 531 10.09 8.74 17.09
CA LYS A 531 9.71 8.86 18.50
C LYS A 531 8.23 8.47 18.63
N LEU A 532 7.97 7.45 19.40
CA LEU A 532 6.64 6.91 19.62
C LEU A 532 6.00 7.58 20.85
N ALA A 533 4.68 7.82 20.76
CA ALA A 533 3.93 8.36 21.89
C ALA A 533 3.86 7.33 23.04
N ASN A 534 3.93 7.80 24.28
CA ASN A 534 3.74 6.95 25.45
C ASN A 534 2.23 6.74 25.70
N LYS A 535 1.54 6.07 24.74
CA LYS A 535 0.13 5.71 24.80
C LYS A 535 -0.03 4.22 25.08
N LYS A 536 -1.17 3.84 25.63
CA LYS A 536 -1.56 2.41 25.70
C LYS A 536 -1.79 1.93 24.28
N ARG A 537 -1.03 0.91 23.86
CA ARG A 537 -1.14 0.27 22.56
C ARG A 537 -2.12 -0.90 22.63
N ILE A 538 -2.85 -1.14 21.52
CA ILE A 538 -3.83 -2.22 21.42
C ILE A 538 -3.30 -3.34 20.51
N HIS A 539 -2.61 -2.98 19.41
CA HIS A 539 -2.16 -3.94 18.41
C HIS A 539 -0.69 -4.37 18.59
N PRO A 540 -0.33 -5.59 18.17
CA PRO A 540 1.06 -6.03 18.09
C PRO A 540 1.94 -5.06 17.28
N ILE A 541 3.23 -5.02 17.60
CA ILE A 541 4.21 -4.24 16.83
C ILE A 541 4.62 -5.10 15.63
N TYR A 542 4.53 -4.56 14.43
CA TYR A 542 4.96 -5.20 13.20
C TYR A 542 6.03 -4.36 12.50
N ILE A 543 7.25 -4.92 12.41
CA ILE A 543 8.38 -4.35 11.69
C ILE A 543 8.58 -5.16 10.43
N ASN A 544 8.21 -4.59 9.29
CA ASN A 544 8.16 -5.29 8.01
C ASN A 544 9.55 -5.79 7.55
N TYR A 545 10.56 -4.94 7.64
CA TYR A 545 11.94 -5.30 7.34
C TYR A 545 12.89 -4.66 8.34
N GLY A 546 14.01 -5.33 8.57
CA GLY A 546 15.09 -4.80 9.38
C GLY A 546 16.26 -4.31 8.53
N TYR A 547 17.19 -3.60 9.16
CA TYR A 547 18.33 -3.00 8.48
C TYR A 547 19.52 -2.81 9.42
N LEU A 548 20.67 -2.57 8.82
CA LEU A 548 21.90 -2.26 9.52
C LEU A 548 22.49 -0.96 8.99
N ASP A 549 22.41 0.07 9.80
CA ASP A 549 23.01 1.37 9.56
C ASP A 549 24.35 1.49 10.27
N SER A 550 25.36 2.06 9.60
CA SER A 550 26.66 2.32 10.20
C SER A 550 27.26 3.60 9.65
N ASP A 551 27.70 4.49 10.54
CA ASP A 551 28.30 5.75 10.13
C ASP A 551 29.66 5.91 10.81
N THR A 552 30.64 6.43 10.03
CA THR A 552 31.96 6.83 10.53
C THR A 552 32.19 8.27 10.14
N ILE A 553 32.20 9.15 11.13
CA ILE A 553 32.32 10.60 10.94
C ILE A 553 33.62 11.06 11.58
N THR A 554 34.54 11.61 10.78
CA THR A 554 35.75 12.29 11.25
C THR A 554 35.47 13.78 11.28
N LEU A 555 35.42 14.36 12.49
CA LEU A 555 35.26 15.80 12.69
C LEU A 555 36.63 16.42 12.97
N GLU A 556 37.08 17.33 12.10
CA GLU A 556 38.28 18.13 12.28
C GLU A 556 37.88 19.45 12.95
N ILE A 557 38.40 19.69 14.18
CA ILE A 557 38.05 20.87 14.98
C ILE A 557 39.12 21.98 14.78
N PRO A 558 38.76 23.27 14.97
CA PRO A 558 39.72 24.37 14.87
C PRO A 558 40.85 24.23 15.91
N LYS A 559 42.07 24.52 15.52
CA LYS A 559 43.29 24.32 16.36
C LYS A 559 43.26 24.99 17.72
N ASN A 560 42.54 26.10 17.84
CA ASN A 560 42.35 26.86 19.07
C ASN A 560 41.15 26.41 19.90
N TYR A 561 40.52 25.27 19.55
CA TYR A 561 39.47 24.64 20.34
C TYR A 561 39.93 23.32 20.96
N ILE A 562 39.31 22.97 22.07
CA ILE A 562 39.45 21.66 22.73
C ILE A 562 38.05 21.08 23.02
N VAL A 563 38.00 19.79 23.21
CA VAL A 563 36.78 19.11 23.66
C VAL A 563 36.57 19.45 25.14
N GLU A 564 35.46 20.17 25.46
CA GLU A 564 35.06 20.45 26.85
C GLU A 564 34.21 19.30 27.40
N SER A 565 33.30 18.75 26.57
CA SER A 565 32.43 17.66 27.01
C SER A 565 32.00 16.78 25.84
N LEU A 566 31.94 15.49 26.08
CA LEU A 566 31.40 14.46 25.21
C LEU A 566 30.03 13.97 25.73
N PRO A 567 29.07 13.69 24.86
CA PRO A 567 27.81 13.09 25.28
C PRO A 567 28.04 11.65 25.76
N LYS A 568 27.29 11.24 26.78
CA LYS A 568 27.25 9.84 27.18
C LYS A 568 26.33 9.09 26.23
N LEU A 569 26.89 8.24 25.37
CA LEU A 569 26.15 7.45 24.39
C LEU A 569 25.74 6.09 24.98
N PRO A 570 24.50 5.64 24.77
CA PRO A 570 24.03 4.37 25.28
C PRO A 570 24.55 3.21 24.43
N VAL A 571 24.77 2.06 25.05
CA VAL A 571 24.87 0.75 24.38
C VAL A 571 23.54 0.04 24.63
N ILE A 572 22.81 -0.24 23.57
CA ILE A 572 21.47 -0.82 23.64
C ILE A 572 21.48 -2.19 22.94
N ASP A 573 21.02 -3.24 23.65
CA ASP A 573 20.78 -4.56 23.08
C ASP A 573 19.38 -5.04 23.52
N LYS A 574 18.44 -4.99 22.58
CA LYS A 574 17.04 -5.34 22.80
C LYS A 574 16.58 -6.31 21.72
N LYS A 575 15.46 -6.97 21.95
CA LYS A 575 14.87 -7.89 20.95
C LYS A 575 14.54 -7.20 19.61
N PHE A 576 14.32 -5.88 19.62
CA PHE A 576 14.03 -5.06 18.43
C PHE A 576 15.27 -4.64 17.66
N GLY A 577 16.46 -4.76 18.25
CA GLY A 577 17.70 -4.35 17.63
C GLY A 577 18.79 -4.00 18.61
N LYS A 578 19.91 -3.50 18.05
CA LYS A 578 21.10 -3.12 18.79
C LYS A 578 21.56 -1.74 18.37
N PHE A 579 21.95 -0.92 19.33
CA PHE A 579 22.61 0.36 19.04
C PHE A 579 23.92 0.45 19.80
N ASN A 580 24.96 0.87 19.09
CA ASN A 580 26.27 1.13 19.65
C ASN A 580 26.86 2.38 19.01
N ALA A 581 27.49 3.23 19.84
CA ALA A 581 28.17 4.41 19.35
C ALA A 581 29.41 4.68 20.19
N SER A 582 30.50 5.14 19.56
CA SER A 582 31.74 5.58 20.21
C SER A 582 32.19 6.93 19.69
N ILE A 583 32.94 7.64 20.53
CA ILE A 583 33.61 8.91 20.20
C ILE A 583 35.03 8.83 20.70
N ASP A 584 35.99 8.88 19.77
CA ASP A 584 37.41 8.86 20.04
C ASP A 584 38.02 10.22 19.70
N VAL A 585 38.80 10.82 20.63
CA VAL A 585 39.41 12.14 20.46
C VAL A 585 40.90 11.97 20.28
N ASN A 586 41.43 12.39 19.12
CA ASN A 586 42.83 12.30 18.76
C ASN A 586 43.34 13.69 18.29
N GLY A 587 43.79 14.52 19.24
CA GLY A 587 44.27 15.88 18.95
C GLY A 587 43.12 16.77 18.45
N ASP A 588 43.23 17.23 17.21
CA ASP A 588 42.25 18.06 16.53
C ASP A 588 41.21 17.25 15.72
N LYS A 589 41.23 15.91 15.82
CA LYS A 589 40.29 15.01 15.16
C LYS A 589 39.45 14.26 16.17
N ILE A 590 38.16 14.21 15.91
CA ILE A 590 37.20 13.43 16.68
C ILE A 590 36.58 12.42 15.72
N VAL A 591 36.75 11.13 16.00
CA VAL A 591 36.14 10.05 15.24
C VAL A 591 34.89 9.57 15.96
N ILE A 592 33.75 9.64 15.27
CA ILE A 592 32.44 9.22 15.78
C ILE A 592 31.99 8.02 14.96
N VAL A 593 31.71 6.90 15.62
CA VAL A 593 31.17 5.69 14.99
C VAL A 593 29.80 5.41 15.58
N ASN A 594 28.80 5.24 14.72
CA ASN A 594 27.44 4.84 15.11
C ASN A 594 27.07 3.55 14.37
N LYS A 595 26.43 2.62 15.06
CA LYS A 595 25.92 1.39 14.46
C LYS A 595 24.53 1.06 15.03
N LEU A 596 23.52 1.01 14.16
CA LEU A 596 22.15 0.61 14.48
C LEU A 596 21.77 -0.64 13.69
N PHE A 597 21.52 -1.74 14.38
CA PHE A 597 20.82 -2.89 13.82
C PHE A 597 19.37 -2.86 14.26
N PHE A 598 18.44 -2.70 13.31
CA PHE A 598 17.01 -2.72 13.53
C PHE A 598 16.47 -4.06 13.02
N ARG A 599 15.66 -4.75 13.82
CA ARG A 599 15.25 -6.14 13.54
C ARG A 599 13.79 -6.20 13.11
N SER A 600 13.53 -6.86 11.97
CA SER A 600 12.17 -7.20 11.54
C SER A 600 11.50 -8.21 12.47
N GLY A 601 10.18 -8.24 12.45
CA GLY A 601 9.40 -9.21 13.20
C GLY A 601 8.10 -8.69 13.76
N GLU A 602 7.38 -9.59 14.41
CA GLU A 602 6.14 -9.28 15.10
C GLU A 602 6.35 -9.46 16.61
N TYR A 603 5.96 -8.45 17.40
CA TYR A 603 6.15 -8.42 18.84
C TYR A 603 4.83 -8.11 19.52
N GLU A 604 4.59 -8.81 20.64
CA GLU A 604 3.35 -8.66 21.41
C GLU A 604 3.16 -7.21 21.89
N THR A 605 1.91 -6.80 22.02
CA THR A 605 1.49 -5.46 22.48
C THR A 605 2.17 -5.06 23.79
N LYS A 606 2.36 -6.00 24.74
CA LYS A 606 3.05 -5.73 26.01
C LYS A 606 4.52 -5.31 25.88
N ALA A 607 5.12 -5.51 24.70
CA ALA A 607 6.49 -5.10 24.41
C ALA A 607 6.61 -3.63 24.02
N TYR A 608 5.49 -2.92 23.81
CA TYR A 608 5.49 -1.57 23.29
C TYR A 608 6.24 -0.53 24.17
N PRO A 609 6.11 -0.53 25.51
CA PRO A 609 6.88 0.41 26.33
C PRO A 609 8.40 0.27 26.14
N GLU A 610 8.88 -0.99 26.04
CA GLU A 610 10.30 -1.27 25.80
C GLU A 610 10.72 -0.85 24.38
N PHE A 611 9.85 -1.07 23.37
CA PHE A 611 10.09 -0.63 21.99
C PHE A 611 10.13 0.90 21.87
N ALA A 612 9.20 1.59 22.49
CA ALA A 612 9.16 3.05 22.51
C ALA A 612 10.40 3.65 23.22
N ALA A 613 10.84 3.04 24.31
CA ALA A 613 12.07 3.41 25.00
C ALA A 613 13.29 3.19 24.08
N PHE A 614 13.39 2.03 23.42
CA PHE A 614 14.46 1.75 22.45
C PHE A 614 14.52 2.82 21.35
N CYS A 615 13.40 3.12 20.69
CA CYS A 615 13.35 4.15 19.63
C CYS A 615 13.75 5.54 20.16
N LYS A 616 13.27 5.91 21.35
CA LYS A 616 13.59 7.20 22.00
C LYS A 616 15.07 7.31 22.33
N GLU A 617 15.66 6.28 22.92
CA GLU A 617 17.08 6.26 23.30
C GLU A 617 18.00 6.37 22.08
N VAL A 618 17.73 5.63 21.00
CA VAL A 618 18.45 5.70 19.73
C VAL A 618 18.34 7.11 19.13
N SER A 619 17.12 7.65 19.03
CA SER A 619 16.91 9.00 18.48
C SER A 619 17.59 10.10 19.30
N ASN A 620 17.60 9.96 20.64
CA ASN A 620 18.30 10.90 21.51
C ASN A 620 19.81 10.79 21.35
N ALA A 621 20.34 9.58 21.18
CA ALA A 621 21.76 9.37 20.91
C ALA A 621 22.19 10.10 19.63
N TYR A 622 21.46 9.92 18.53
CA TYR A 622 21.77 10.63 17.26
C TYR A 622 21.66 12.16 17.38
N ALA A 623 20.75 12.68 18.21
CA ALA A 623 20.56 14.11 18.46
C ALA A 623 21.59 14.73 19.43
N SER A 624 22.51 13.94 19.97
CA SER A 624 23.53 14.39 20.92
C SER A 624 24.53 15.34 20.29
N LYS A 625 25.20 16.15 21.14
CA LYS A 625 26.18 17.14 20.70
C LYS A 625 27.47 17.01 21.50
N ILE A 626 28.58 17.29 20.84
CA ILE A 626 29.89 17.53 21.45
C ILE A 626 29.96 19.01 21.80
N ILE A 627 30.55 19.35 22.96
CA ILE A 627 30.82 20.73 23.34
C ILE A 627 32.31 20.96 23.17
N LEU A 628 32.66 21.90 22.29
CA LEU A 628 34.02 22.40 22.11
C LEU A 628 34.14 23.75 22.76
N LYS A 629 35.30 24.04 23.37
CA LYS A 629 35.62 25.31 24.02
C LYS A 629 36.87 25.90 23.43
N LYS A 630 36.87 27.22 23.17
CA LYS A 630 38.05 27.95 22.73
C LYS A 630 39.07 27.93 23.86
N LYS A 631 40.35 27.65 23.50
CA LYS A 631 41.48 27.71 24.44
C LYS A 631 41.59 29.13 25.00
N ALA A 632 41.97 29.26 26.26
CA ALA A 632 42.36 30.56 26.80
C ALA A 632 43.67 30.98 26.10
N GLU A 633 43.75 32.26 25.75
CA GLU A 633 44.97 32.85 25.20
C GLU A 633 46.07 32.83 26.21
#